data_665ffdf64f613e43a7dcd6792f6b3890
#
_entry.id   665ffdf64f613e43a7dcd6792f6b3890
#
_cell.length_a   1.000
_cell.length_b   1.000
_cell.length_c   1.000
_cell.angle_alpha   90.00
_cell.angle_beta   90.00
_cell.angle_gamma   90.00
#
_symmetry.space_group_name_H-M   'P 1'
#
loop_
_entity.id
_entity.type
_entity.pdbx_description
1 polymer ?
#
loop_
_entity_poly.entity_id
_entity_poly.type
_entity_poly.pdbx_seq_one_letter_code
_entity_poly.pdbx_strand_id
1 'polypeptide(L)'
;MTRRQGVRLATLFTVVILAFYAFGYWQSKPAAPEPMDWYGQYQESLFKPLQAQRLTLADTGAALGHGTLWMISSEGEPLLVSRYTLESDDLSWRAQAVIALTPEQTDSLVQAQAWQPELPDQPISSAVGDALKDRKVVRLSMIPNEPMSLAQVQGTFGNPDLRLPVSEGEAW
;
A
#
# COMPACT_ATOMS: atom_id res chain seq x y z
N MET A 1 0.97 28.23 -62.45
CA MET A 1 1.51 28.15 -61.10
C MET A 1 3.03 28.24 -61.21
N THR A 2 3.66 29.27 -60.64
CA THR A 2 5.11 29.41 -60.69
C THR A 2 5.74 28.39 -59.71
N ARG A 3 6.88 27.80 -60.11
CA ARG A 3 7.64 26.80 -59.30
C ARG A 3 7.82 27.22 -57.82
N ARG A 4 7.97 28.53 -57.57
CA ARG A 4 8.06 29.11 -56.22
C ARG A 4 6.76 29.01 -55.41
N GLN A 5 5.58 29.08 -56.05
CA GLN A 5 4.30 28.93 -55.35
C GLN A 5 4.03 27.45 -54.99
N GLY A 6 4.44 26.51 -55.84
CA GLY A 6 4.32 25.08 -55.53
C GLY A 6 5.21 24.66 -54.34
N VAL A 7 6.45 25.18 -54.26
CA VAL A 7 7.33 24.89 -53.11
C VAL A 7 6.75 25.47 -51.80
N ARG A 8 6.23 26.68 -51.81
CA ARG A 8 5.65 27.31 -50.60
C ARG A 8 4.42 26.53 -50.13
N LEU A 9 3.58 26.06 -51.05
CA LEU A 9 2.41 25.27 -50.70
C LEU A 9 2.79 23.91 -50.12
N ALA A 10 3.78 23.24 -50.72
CA ALA A 10 4.30 21.97 -50.22
C ALA A 10 4.91 22.12 -48.78
N THR A 11 5.69 23.17 -48.57
CA THR A 11 6.27 23.45 -47.24
C THR A 11 5.18 23.69 -46.19
N LEU A 12 4.15 24.48 -46.52
CA LEU A 12 3.05 24.77 -45.65
C LEU A 12 2.27 23.48 -45.25
N PHE A 13 2.04 22.62 -46.27
CA PHE A 13 1.37 21.34 -46.04
C PHE A 13 2.18 20.40 -45.12
N THR A 14 3.51 20.35 -45.34
CA THR A 14 4.41 19.57 -44.50
C THR A 14 4.41 20.07 -43.04
N VAL A 15 4.47 21.39 -42.83
CA VAL A 15 4.43 21.98 -41.48
C VAL A 15 3.12 21.66 -40.78
N VAL A 16 1.98 21.74 -41.46
CA VAL A 16 0.65 21.39 -40.92
C VAL A 16 0.60 19.92 -40.49
N ILE A 17 1.06 19.00 -41.39
CA ILE A 17 1.11 17.56 -41.08
C ILE A 17 2.00 17.30 -39.83
N LEU A 18 3.18 17.91 -39.76
CA LEU A 18 4.07 17.77 -38.61
C LEU A 18 3.45 18.32 -37.32
N ALA A 19 2.73 19.44 -37.40
CA ALA A 19 2.03 20.02 -36.25
C ALA A 19 0.91 19.09 -35.75
N PHE A 20 0.12 18.51 -36.66
CA PHE A 20 -0.92 17.52 -36.29
C PHE A 20 -0.32 16.25 -35.73
N TYR A 21 0.79 15.77 -36.28
CA TYR A 21 1.51 14.61 -35.75
C TYR A 21 2.05 14.87 -34.34
N ALA A 22 2.69 16.01 -34.14
CA ALA A 22 3.21 16.42 -32.83
C ALA A 22 2.10 16.59 -31.79
N PHE A 23 0.97 17.19 -32.20
CA PHE A 23 -0.20 17.35 -31.35
C PHE A 23 -0.84 16.00 -30.99
N GLY A 24 -1.02 15.13 -31.98
CA GLY A 24 -1.52 13.77 -31.76
C GLY A 24 -0.63 12.94 -30.85
N TYR A 25 0.69 13.03 -31.04
CA TYR A 25 1.68 12.39 -30.17
C TYR A 25 1.64 12.92 -28.74
N TRP A 26 1.48 14.24 -28.58
CA TRP A 26 1.37 14.85 -27.25
C TRP A 26 0.08 14.43 -26.54
N GLN A 27 -1.02 14.38 -27.26
CA GLN A 27 -2.33 13.98 -26.71
C GLN A 27 -2.44 12.47 -26.46
N SER A 28 -1.64 11.64 -27.16
CA SER A 28 -1.60 10.20 -26.96
C SER A 28 -0.71 9.74 -25.79
N LYS A 29 0.03 10.67 -25.18
CA LYS A 29 0.76 10.33 -23.96
C LYS A 29 -0.26 10.00 -22.87
N PRO A 30 -0.21 8.79 -22.30
CA PRO A 30 -1.05 8.48 -21.14
C PRO A 30 -0.79 9.53 -20.05
N ALA A 31 -1.84 10.04 -19.46
CA ALA A 31 -1.71 10.90 -18.27
C ALA A 31 -0.83 10.18 -17.26
N ALA A 32 0.08 10.92 -16.63
CA ALA A 32 0.85 10.33 -15.53
C ALA A 32 -0.16 9.78 -14.51
N PRO A 33 -0.01 8.52 -14.07
CA PRO A 33 -0.93 7.94 -13.11
C PRO A 33 -0.92 8.79 -11.84
N GLU A 34 -2.12 9.14 -11.36
CA GLU A 34 -2.24 9.90 -10.13
C GLU A 34 -1.84 9.02 -8.95
N PRO A 35 -0.97 9.52 -8.05
CA PRO A 35 -0.63 8.80 -6.83
C PRO A 35 -1.87 8.65 -5.95
N MET A 36 -1.91 7.60 -5.14
CA MET A 36 -2.98 7.37 -4.18
C MET A 36 -2.92 8.41 -3.05
N ASP A 37 -3.99 9.17 -2.82
CA ASP A 37 -4.04 10.30 -1.87
C ASP A 37 -3.71 9.85 -0.43
N TRP A 38 -4.18 8.68 -0.02
CA TRP A 38 -3.93 8.15 1.31
C TRP A 38 -2.44 7.89 1.61
N TYR A 39 -1.61 7.62 0.58
CA TYR A 39 -0.18 7.34 0.78
C TYR A 39 0.55 8.54 1.39
N GLY A 40 0.30 9.74 0.85
CA GLY A 40 0.85 10.97 1.40
C GLY A 40 0.41 11.23 2.84
N GLN A 41 -0.86 10.97 3.14
CA GLN A 41 -1.44 11.13 4.47
C GLN A 41 -0.75 10.24 5.52
N TYR A 42 -0.47 8.98 5.17
CA TYR A 42 0.13 8.02 6.11
C TYR A 42 1.66 8.00 6.09
N GLN A 43 2.30 8.72 5.18
CA GLN A 43 3.77 8.73 5.08
C GLN A 43 4.42 9.23 6.38
N GLU A 44 3.93 10.32 6.95
CA GLU A 44 4.49 10.91 8.16
C GLU A 44 4.05 10.16 9.43
N SER A 45 2.79 9.72 9.48
CA SER A 45 2.21 9.13 10.69
C SER A 45 2.52 7.64 10.85
N LEU A 46 2.73 6.90 9.76
CA LEU A 46 2.94 5.45 9.79
C LEU A 46 4.27 5.02 9.17
N PHE A 47 4.51 5.37 7.88
CA PHE A 47 5.62 4.74 7.14
C PHE A 47 6.99 5.21 7.61
N LYS A 48 7.19 6.50 7.83
CA LYS A 48 8.46 7.02 8.37
C LYS A 48 8.75 6.52 9.79
N PRO A 49 7.80 6.54 10.75
CA PRO A 49 8.00 5.93 12.07
C PRO A 49 8.28 4.43 12.01
N LEU A 50 7.61 3.69 11.11
CA LEU A 50 7.85 2.25 10.91
C LEU A 50 9.28 2.00 10.42
N GLN A 51 9.73 2.71 9.37
CA GLN A 51 11.10 2.61 8.85
C GLN A 51 12.15 2.95 9.91
N ALA A 52 11.85 3.94 10.77
CA ALA A 52 12.71 4.31 11.89
C ALA A 52 12.58 3.37 13.10
N GLN A 53 11.81 2.27 13.02
CA GLN A 53 11.55 1.29 14.09
C GLN A 53 11.02 1.91 15.38
N ARG A 54 10.24 2.97 15.28
CA ARG A 54 9.65 3.71 16.40
C ARG A 54 8.13 3.80 16.40
N LEU A 55 7.46 3.20 15.38
CA LEU A 55 6.01 3.15 15.33
C LEU A 55 5.48 2.28 16.47
N THR A 56 4.52 2.81 17.23
CA THR A 56 3.87 2.08 18.34
C THR A 56 2.45 1.66 17.95
N LEU A 57 1.86 0.76 18.75
CA LEU A 57 0.45 0.39 18.59
C LEU A 57 -0.47 1.61 18.81
N ALA A 58 -0.15 2.50 19.75
CA ALA A 58 -0.89 3.73 19.98
C ALA A 58 -0.85 4.67 18.77
N ASP A 59 0.34 4.88 18.17
CA ASP A 59 0.49 5.71 16.96
C ASP A 59 -0.30 5.13 15.79
N THR A 60 -0.27 3.80 15.64
CA THR A 60 -1.03 3.11 14.59
C THR A 60 -2.53 3.30 14.79
N GLY A 61 -3.02 3.18 16.03
CA GLY A 61 -4.42 3.43 16.37
C GLY A 61 -4.83 4.88 16.17
N ALA A 62 -3.95 5.85 16.45
CA ALA A 62 -4.21 7.26 16.20
C ALA A 62 -4.32 7.59 14.70
N ALA A 63 -3.55 6.90 13.85
CA ALA A 63 -3.55 7.10 12.41
C ALA A 63 -4.67 6.34 11.67
N LEU A 64 -4.94 5.08 12.06
CA LEU A 64 -5.86 4.16 11.36
C LEU A 64 -7.22 4.01 12.06
N GLY A 65 -7.39 4.59 13.24
CA GLY A 65 -8.61 4.43 14.04
C GLY A 65 -8.59 3.17 14.90
N HIS A 66 -9.78 2.70 15.26
CA HIS A 66 -9.94 1.59 16.21
C HIS A 66 -9.55 0.25 15.56
N GLY A 67 -8.48 -0.35 16.05
CA GLY A 67 -8.05 -1.69 15.65
C GLY A 67 -8.55 -2.77 16.61
N THR A 68 -8.69 -3.97 16.12
CA THR A 68 -8.98 -5.17 16.91
C THR A 68 -7.75 -6.07 17.00
N LEU A 69 -7.43 -6.52 18.21
CA LEU A 69 -6.27 -7.40 18.44
C LEU A 69 -6.64 -8.86 18.21
N TRP A 70 -5.72 -9.58 17.60
CA TRP A 70 -5.86 -11.00 17.29
C TRP A 70 -4.55 -11.74 17.54
N MET A 71 -4.66 -12.93 18.11
CA MET A 71 -3.59 -13.92 18.10
C MET A 71 -3.78 -14.80 16.87
N ILE A 72 -2.80 -14.84 16.00
CA ILE A 72 -2.82 -15.63 14.76
C ILE A 72 -1.67 -16.61 14.71
N SER A 73 -1.77 -17.63 13.87
CA SER A 73 -0.67 -18.53 13.56
C SER A 73 0.09 -18.02 12.32
N SER A 74 1.40 -17.92 12.43
CA SER A 74 2.29 -17.63 11.31
C SER A 74 3.37 -18.71 11.27
N GLU A 75 3.28 -19.63 10.33
CA GLU A 75 4.19 -20.77 10.22
C GLU A 75 4.27 -21.65 11.50
N GLY A 76 3.15 -21.73 12.22
CA GLY A 76 3.07 -22.45 13.50
C GLY A 76 3.47 -21.65 14.74
N GLU A 77 3.97 -20.43 14.56
CA GLU A 77 4.35 -19.53 15.67
C GLU A 77 3.22 -18.53 16.00
N PRO A 78 3.02 -18.22 17.29
CA PRO A 78 2.03 -17.24 17.71
C PRO A 78 2.45 -15.82 17.33
N LEU A 79 1.56 -15.09 16.70
CA LEU A 79 1.77 -13.70 16.29
C LEU A 79 0.62 -12.82 16.77
N LEU A 80 0.96 -11.74 17.49
CA LEU A 80 -0.03 -10.75 17.87
C LEU A 80 -0.15 -9.69 16.79
N VAL A 81 -1.37 -9.48 16.29
CA VAL A 81 -1.66 -8.48 15.26
C VAL A 81 -2.81 -7.58 15.67
N SER A 82 -2.79 -6.36 15.20
CA SER A 82 -3.94 -5.45 15.23
C SER A 82 -4.48 -5.29 13.82
N ARG A 83 -5.80 -5.49 13.63
CA ARG A 83 -6.50 -5.38 12.35
C ARG A 83 -7.34 -4.12 12.30
N TYR A 84 -7.28 -3.44 11.18
CA TYR A 84 -7.99 -2.18 10.89
C TYR A 84 -8.74 -2.32 9.57
N THR A 85 -9.90 -1.68 9.49
CA THR A 85 -10.63 -1.49 8.23
C THR A 85 -10.62 0.00 7.91
N LEU A 86 -10.21 0.34 6.70
CA LEU A 86 -10.06 1.71 6.22
C LEU A 86 -10.90 1.88 4.97
N GLU A 87 -11.53 3.02 4.84
CA GLU A 87 -12.22 3.44 3.63
C GLU A 87 -11.61 4.76 3.16
N SER A 88 -11.10 4.80 1.92
CA SER A 88 -10.52 5.97 1.29
C SER A 88 -10.67 5.85 -0.22
N ASP A 89 -10.98 6.98 -0.90
CA ASP A 89 -11.01 7.12 -2.36
C ASP A 89 -11.84 6.04 -3.07
N ASP A 90 -13.02 5.74 -2.55
CA ASP A 90 -13.90 4.69 -3.03
C ASP A 90 -13.30 3.26 -2.92
N LEU A 91 -12.14 3.13 -2.26
CA LEU A 91 -11.49 1.86 -2.00
C LEU A 91 -11.59 1.50 -0.51
N SER A 92 -11.97 0.27 -0.24
CA SER A 92 -11.93 -0.33 1.09
C SER A 92 -10.61 -1.10 1.27
N TRP A 93 -9.94 -0.88 2.40
CA TRP A 93 -8.65 -1.48 2.73
C TRP A 93 -8.70 -2.25 4.04
N ARG A 94 -7.94 -3.30 4.12
CA ARG A 94 -7.59 -3.96 5.38
C ARG A 94 -6.15 -3.66 5.72
N ALA A 95 -5.90 -3.17 6.93
CA ALA A 95 -4.54 -3.02 7.43
C ALA A 95 -4.31 -3.99 8.59
N GLN A 96 -3.11 -4.56 8.66
CA GLN A 96 -2.68 -5.46 9.73
C GLN A 96 -1.32 -5.05 10.22
N ALA A 97 -1.24 -4.68 11.50
CA ALA A 97 -0.01 -4.31 12.18
C ALA A 97 0.46 -5.47 13.07
N VAL A 98 1.70 -5.91 12.88
CA VAL A 98 2.34 -6.93 13.72
C VAL A 98 3.03 -6.25 14.89
N ILE A 99 2.72 -6.68 16.11
CA ILE A 99 3.18 -6.10 17.37
C ILE A 99 4.36 -6.91 17.88
N ALA A 100 5.46 -6.23 18.18
CA ALA A 100 6.63 -6.85 18.80
C ALA A 100 6.34 -7.18 20.27
N LEU A 101 6.41 -8.46 20.62
CA LEU A 101 6.35 -8.96 21.98
C LEU A 101 7.72 -9.52 22.41
N THR A 102 7.99 -9.49 23.71
CA THR A 102 9.09 -10.29 24.26
C THR A 102 8.67 -11.76 24.35
N PRO A 103 9.61 -12.71 24.40
CA PRO A 103 9.29 -14.13 24.59
C PRO A 103 8.35 -14.37 25.78
N GLU A 104 8.62 -13.73 26.93
CA GLU A 104 7.82 -13.85 28.15
C GLU A 104 6.40 -13.32 27.97
N GLN A 105 6.21 -12.27 27.17
CA GLN A 105 4.89 -11.72 26.86
C GLN A 105 4.13 -12.64 25.91
N THR A 106 4.82 -13.20 24.93
CA THR A 106 4.26 -14.19 24.01
C THR A 106 3.77 -15.41 24.77
N ASP A 107 4.61 -16.00 25.64
CA ASP A 107 4.28 -17.14 26.47
C ASP A 107 3.10 -16.86 27.39
N SER A 108 3.06 -15.68 28.01
CA SER A 108 1.96 -15.26 28.87
C SER A 108 0.63 -15.17 28.12
N LEU A 109 0.65 -14.62 26.90
CA LEU A 109 -0.55 -14.54 26.06
C LEU A 109 -0.99 -15.90 25.55
N VAL A 110 -0.06 -16.74 25.11
CA VAL A 110 -0.32 -18.13 24.70
C VAL A 110 -1.03 -18.90 25.81
N GLN A 111 -0.51 -18.82 27.03
CA GLN A 111 -1.13 -19.46 28.19
C GLN A 111 -2.50 -18.88 28.53
N ALA A 112 -2.63 -17.55 28.57
CA ALA A 112 -3.90 -16.89 28.89
C ALA A 112 -5.02 -17.17 27.89
N GLN A 113 -4.67 -17.35 26.60
CA GLN A 113 -5.58 -17.64 25.53
C GLN A 113 -5.77 -19.15 25.26
N ALA A 114 -4.99 -20.02 25.94
CA ALA A 114 -4.90 -21.44 25.59
C ALA A 114 -4.66 -21.65 24.08
N TRP A 115 -3.82 -20.80 23.51
CA TRP A 115 -3.58 -20.76 22.07
C TRP A 115 -2.85 -22.03 21.59
N GLN A 116 -3.22 -22.50 20.39
CA GLN A 116 -2.58 -23.62 19.70
C GLN A 116 -2.46 -23.28 18.21
N PRO A 117 -1.41 -23.72 17.51
CA PRO A 117 -1.17 -23.40 16.10
C PRO A 117 -2.29 -23.77 15.14
N GLU A 118 -3.05 -24.82 15.46
CA GLU A 118 -4.12 -25.38 14.63
C GLU A 118 -5.46 -24.68 14.86
N LEU A 119 -5.56 -23.85 15.89
CA LEU A 119 -6.80 -23.12 16.18
C LEU A 119 -6.97 -21.94 15.21
N PRO A 120 -8.21 -21.54 14.90
CA PRO A 120 -8.46 -20.34 14.14
C PRO A 120 -7.97 -19.11 14.91
N ASP A 121 -7.81 -17.99 14.19
CA ASP A 121 -7.44 -16.71 14.76
C ASP A 121 -8.33 -16.36 15.95
N GLN A 122 -7.71 -15.96 17.07
CA GLN A 122 -8.41 -15.69 18.33
C GLN A 122 -8.42 -14.19 18.63
N PRO A 123 -9.61 -13.59 18.87
CA PRO A 123 -9.67 -12.18 19.27
C PRO A 123 -9.12 -11.99 20.68
N ILE A 124 -8.40 -10.91 20.88
CA ILE A 124 -7.82 -10.51 22.16
C ILE A 124 -8.64 -9.36 22.75
N SER A 125 -8.83 -9.35 24.04
CA SER A 125 -9.55 -8.30 24.75
C SER A 125 -8.88 -6.93 24.55
N SER A 126 -9.69 -5.86 24.45
CA SER A 126 -9.19 -4.48 24.33
C SER A 126 -8.34 -4.04 25.52
N ALA A 127 -8.57 -4.59 26.73
CA ALA A 127 -7.74 -4.31 27.90
C ALA A 127 -6.28 -4.73 27.72
N VAL A 128 -6.02 -5.77 26.94
CA VAL A 128 -4.65 -6.16 26.55
C VAL A 128 -4.04 -5.12 25.61
N GLY A 129 -4.85 -4.55 24.72
CA GLY A 129 -4.42 -3.46 23.82
C GLY A 129 -3.94 -2.23 24.59
N ASP A 130 -4.66 -1.84 25.62
CA ASP A 130 -4.26 -0.71 26.48
C ASP A 130 -2.93 -0.97 27.20
N ALA A 131 -2.70 -2.21 27.65
CA ALA A 131 -1.44 -2.61 28.28
C ALA A 131 -0.27 -2.67 27.27
N LEU A 132 -0.55 -2.86 25.98
CA LEU A 132 0.45 -3.00 24.92
C LEU A 132 0.59 -1.76 24.02
N LYS A 133 -0.10 -0.66 24.33
CA LYS A 133 -0.15 0.55 23.49
C LYS A 133 1.22 1.11 23.10
N ASP A 134 2.22 1.00 23.98
CA ASP A 134 3.58 1.49 23.76
C ASP A 134 4.49 0.45 23.07
N ARG A 135 3.96 -0.74 22.71
CA ARG A 135 4.72 -1.75 21.98
C ARG A 135 4.93 -1.35 20.54
N LYS A 136 6.11 -1.69 20.01
CA LYS A 136 6.50 -1.39 18.65
C LYS A 136 5.70 -2.23 17.66
N VAL A 137 5.31 -1.61 16.59
CA VAL A 137 4.85 -2.27 15.37
C VAL A 137 6.07 -2.54 14.50
N VAL A 138 6.28 -3.80 14.13
CA VAL A 138 7.45 -4.25 13.35
C VAL A 138 7.13 -4.50 11.89
N ARG A 139 5.85 -4.68 11.56
CA ARG A 139 5.36 -4.84 10.20
C ARG A 139 3.96 -4.27 10.07
N LEU A 140 3.71 -3.57 9.00
CA LEU A 140 2.39 -3.08 8.61
C LEU A 140 2.10 -3.58 7.20
N SER A 141 1.00 -4.31 7.04
CA SER A 141 0.49 -4.76 5.75
C SER A 141 -0.80 -4.02 5.46
N MET A 142 -0.92 -3.45 4.27
CA MET A 142 -2.14 -2.80 3.80
C MET A 142 -2.60 -3.52 2.54
N ILE A 143 -3.79 -4.07 2.57
CA ILE A 143 -4.34 -4.94 1.53
C ILE A 143 -5.64 -4.31 1.04
N PRO A 144 -5.74 -3.91 -0.24
CA PRO A 144 -6.99 -3.44 -0.80
C PRO A 144 -8.00 -4.60 -0.88
N ASN A 145 -9.26 -4.32 -0.62
CA ASN A 145 -10.34 -5.30 -0.79
C ASN A 145 -10.75 -5.43 -2.27
N GLU A 146 -10.40 -4.45 -3.10
CA GLU A 146 -10.64 -4.43 -4.54
C GLU A 146 -9.33 -4.41 -5.33
N PRO A 147 -9.28 -4.99 -6.53
CA PRO A 147 -8.09 -4.96 -7.36
C PRO A 147 -7.68 -3.53 -7.72
N MET A 148 -6.42 -3.18 -7.50
CA MET A 148 -5.86 -1.91 -7.93
C MET A 148 -5.28 -2.02 -9.34
N SER A 149 -5.33 -0.91 -10.10
CA SER A 149 -4.65 -0.84 -11.39
C SER A 149 -3.14 -0.70 -11.18
N LEU A 150 -2.37 -1.32 -12.07
CA LEU A 150 -0.92 -1.16 -12.09
C LEU A 150 -0.48 0.31 -12.19
N ALA A 151 -1.25 1.13 -12.92
CA ALA A 151 -0.99 2.55 -13.07
C ALA A 151 -1.05 3.30 -11.73
N GLN A 152 -2.04 2.99 -10.87
CA GLN A 152 -2.13 3.57 -9.52
C GLN A 152 -0.94 3.16 -8.64
N VAL A 153 -0.55 1.88 -8.69
CA VAL A 153 0.62 1.38 -7.94
C VAL A 153 1.89 2.09 -8.40
N GLN A 154 2.12 2.19 -9.70
CA GLN A 154 3.29 2.87 -10.27
C GLN A 154 3.29 4.38 -10.00
N GLY A 155 2.11 5.02 -10.01
CA GLY A 155 1.99 6.45 -9.68
C GLY A 155 2.35 6.75 -8.23
N THR A 156 2.12 5.81 -7.33
CA THR A 156 2.38 5.96 -5.89
C THR A 156 3.79 5.55 -5.48
N PHE A 157 4.24 4.38 -5.96
CA PHE A 157 5.49 3.75 -5.52
C PHE A 157 6.62 3.81 -6.56
N GLY A 158 6.32 4.30 -7.77
CA GLY A 158 7.26 4.29 -8.88
C GLY A 158 7.27 2.96 -9.63
N ASN A 159 8.25 2.81 -10.53
CA ASN A 159 8.44 1.54 -11.25
C ASN A 159 9.03 0.48 -10.31
N PRO A 160 8.63 -0.78 -10.43
CA PRO A 160 9.18 -1.85 -9.62
C PRO A 160 10.66 -2.09 -9.97
N ASP A 161 11.47 -2.30 -8.95
CA ASP A 161 12.89 -2.66 -9.11
C ASP A 161 13.08 -4.10 -9.57
N LEU A 162 12.12 -4.97 -9.26
CA LEU A 162 12.14 -6.39 -9.59
C LEU A 162 10.75 -6.88 -9.99
N ARG A 163 10.69 -7.74 -10.99
CA ARG A 163 9.49 -8.47 -11.43
C ARG A 163 9.75 -9.96 -11.37
N LEU A 164 8.91 -10.68 -10.66
CA LEU A 164 9.02 -12.13 -10.54
C LEU A 164 7.83 -12.79 -11.24
N PRO A 165 8.04 -13.73 -12.16
CA PRO A 165 6.95 -14.52 -12.71
C PRO A 165 6.40 -15.44 -11.62
N VAL A 166 5.09 -15.43 -11.44
CA VAL A 166 4.34 -16.33 -10.56
C VAL A 166 3.31 -17.10 -11.37
N SER A 167 2.83 -18.22 -10.82
CA SER A 167 1.92 -19.13 -11.55
C SER A 167 0.62 -18.48 -12.05
N GLU A 168 0.20 -17.38 -11.45
CA GLU A 168 -1.04 -16.66 -11.78
C GLU A 168 -0.80 -15.20 -12.24
N GLY A 169 0.42 -14.86 -12.69
CA GLY A 169 0.74 -13.51 -13.14
C GLY A 169 2.18 -13.09 -12.86
N GLU A 170 2.38 -11.83 -12.50
CA GLU A 170 3.68 -11.27 -12.09
C GLU A 170 3.56 -10.69 -10.69
N ALA A 171 4.53 -10.97 -9.82
CA ALA A 171 4.72 -10.28 -8.54
C ALA A 171 5.69 -9.11 -8.71
N TRP A 172 5.43 -8.02 -8.00
CA TRP A 172 6.12 -6.73 -8.11
C TRP A 172 6.83 -6.39 -6.81
#